data_a69a7ba555203b1b531839230ecc32f0
#
_entry.id   a69a7ba555203b1b531839230ecc32f0
#
_cell.length_a   1.000
_cell.length_b   1.000
_cell.length_c   1.000
_cell.angle_alpha   90.00
_cell.angle_beta   90.00
_cell.angle_gamma   90.00
#
_symmetry.space_group_name_H-M   'P 1'
#
loop_
_entity.id
_entity.type
_entity.pdbx_description
1 polymer ?
#
loop_
_entity_poly.entity_id
_entity_poly.type
_entity_poly.pdbx_seq_one_letter_code
_entity_poly.pdbx_strand_id
1 'polypeptide(L)'
;MKRNNHFENAKIISLDFKYNTEIETKIDNWKKENIFFGVFPTIGDSMTCSDLTKSIPNGSKVLVYDLQINCNTVLDNVWHQIPTKEPLLIIGKTNTGKEFFVCKTISSVDAVNNCVLLHSYNPMHQDNLIPFDWITNIYKVVQIL
;
A
#
# COMPACT_ATOMS: atom_id res chain seq x y z
N MET A 1 15.60 -12.48 0.97
CA MET A 1 14.55 -12.51 -0.07
C MET A 1 14.63 -11.25 -0.91
N LYS A 2 14.57 -11.42 -2.20
CA LYS A 2 14.64 -10.28 -3.11
C LYS A 2 13.27 -9.62 -3.21
N ARG A 3 13.20 -8.35 -2.85
CA ARG A 3 11.95 -7.60 -2.97
C ARG A 3 11.68 -7.21 -4.42
N ASN A 4 10.41 -7.01 -4.69
CA ASN A 4 9.93 -6.57 -5.98
C ASN A 4 10.30 -5.10 -6.20
N ASN A 5 10.82 -4.78 -7.39
CA ASN A 5 11.34 -3.46 -7.72
C ASN A 5 10.34 -2.58 -8.50
N HIS A 6 9.04 -2.82 -8.35
CA HIS A 6 8.00 -2.06 -9.05
C HIS A 6 8.10 -0.54 -8.83
N PHE A 7 8.70 -0.11 -7.74
CA PHE A 7 8.77 1.30 -7.35
C PHE A 7 10.09 1.99 -7.66
N GLU A 8 11.04 1.33 -8.31
CA GLU A 8 12.34 1.97 -8.54
C GLU A 8 12.22 3.27 -9.31
N ASN A 9 11.43 3.29 -10.37
CA ASN A 9 11.23 4.49 -11.18
C ASN A 9 10.39 5.54 -10.45
N ALA A 10 9.41 5.13 -9.65
CA ALA A 10 8.57 6.04 -8.89
C ALA A 10 9.37 6.78 -7.81
N LYS A 11 10.35 6.12 -7.21
CA LYS A 11 11.23 6.72 -6.21
C LYS A 11 11.99 7.94 -6.74
N ILE A 12 12.42 7.91 -7.99
CA ILE A 12 13.16 9.00 -8.61
C ILE A 12 12.23 10.20 -8.85
N ILE A 13 11.01 9.97 -9.27
CA ILE A 13 10.02 11.00 -9.53
C ILE A 13 9.71 11.82 -8.29
N SER A 14 9.81 11.23 -7.10
CA SER A 14 9.49 11.92 -5.86
C SER A 14 10.34 13.15 -5.58
N LEU A 15 11.49 13.28 -6.24
CA LEU A 15 12.38 14.42 -6.05
C LEU A 15 11.88 15.72 -6.70
N ASP A 16 10.89 15.63 -7.58
CA ASP A 16 10.32 16.79 -8.29
C ASP A 16 9.22 17.50 -7.47
N PHE A 17 8.88 16.99 -6.30
CA PHE A 17 7.81 17.58 -5.50
C PHE A 17 8.30 18.64 -4.56
N LYS A 18 7.42 19.64 -4.37
CA LYS A 18 7.50 20.48 -3.19
C LYS A 18 6.78 19.77 -2.05
N TYR A 19 7.51 19.36 -1.04
CA TYR A 19 6.94 18.78 0.17
C TYR A 19 7.44 19.56 1.39
N ASN A 20 6.66 19.49 2.46
CA ASN A 20 6.96 20.25 3.66
C ASN A 20 8.10 19.57 4.48
N THR A 21 8.56 20.26 5.52
CA THR A 21 9.63 19.78 6.38
C THR A 21 9.33 18.43 7.03
N GLU A 22 8.07 18.16 7.34
CA GLU A 22 7.65 16.89 7.91
C GLU A 22 7.93 15.73 6.96
N ILE A 23 7.57 15.89 5.67
CA ILE A 23 7.84 14.88 4.65
C ILE A 23 9.34 14.69 4.45
N GLU A 24 10.10 15.80 4.40
CA GLU A 24 11.57 15.73 4.27
C GLU A 24 12.19 14.93 5.42
N THR A 25 11.72 15.13 6.64
CA THR A 25 12.19 14.40 7.81
C THR A 25 11.88 12.91 7.68
N LYS A 26 10.70 12.56 7.24
CA LYS A 26 10.32 11.15 7.00
C LYS A 26 11.22 10.51 5.96
N ILE A 27 11.45 11.18 4.84
CA ILE A 27 12.32 10.67 3.77
C ILE A 27 13.74 10.47 4.28
N ASP A 28 14.27 11.40 5.05
CA ASP A 28 15.61 11.28 5.63
C ASP A 28 15.70 10.06 6.55
N ASN A 29 14.68 9.82 7.37
CA ASN A 29 14.65 8.66 8.24
C ASN A 29 14.58 7.35 7.46
N TRP A 30 13.78 7.29 6.40
CA TRP A 30 13.72 6.10 5.55
C TRP A 30 15.06 5.83 4.88
N LYS A 31 15.76 6.87 4.43
CA LYS A 31 17.11 6.71 3.86
C LYS A 31 18.08 6.17 4.89
N LYS A 32 18.06 6.69 6.11
CA LYS A 32 18.94 6.22 7.19
C LYS A 32 18.69 4.77 7.55
N GLU A 33 17.42 4.36 7.60
CA GLU A 33 17.02 3.01 7.97
C GLU A 33 17.00 2.05 6.80
N ASN A 34 17.37 2.52 5.60
CA ASN A 34 17.38 1.74 4.37
C ASN A 34 15.99 1.16 4.04
N ILE A 35 14.95 1.93 4.30
CA ILE A 35 13.57 1.59 3.99
C ILE A 35 13.23 2.11 2.59
N PHE A 36 12.68 1.24 1.76
CA PHE A 36 12.23 1.64 0.43
C PHE A 36 11.05 2.58 0.54
N PHE A 37 11.09 3.67 -0.21
CA PHE A 37 9.98 4.61 -0.35
C PHE A 37 9.88 5.08 -1.80
N GLY A 38 8.74 5.59 -2.19
CA GLY A 38 8.56 6.09 -3.54
C GLY A 38 7.22 6.75 -3.75
N VAL A 39 7.02 7.23 -4.98
CA VAL A 39 5.78 7.82 -5.43
C VAL A 39 5.14 6.89 -6.44
N PHE A 40 3.85 6.67 -6.29
CA PHE A 40 3.12 5.73 -7.11
C PHE A 40 1.81 6.34 -7.59
N PRO A 41 1.46 6.20 -8.87
CA PRO A 41 0.17 6.66 -9.37
C PRO A 41 -0.94 5.71 -8.93
N THR A 42 -2.08 6.27 -8.54
CA THR A 42 -3.29 5.49 -8.30
C THR A 42 -4.12 5.45 -9.58
N ILE A 43 -4.71 4.30 -9.85
CA ILE A 43 -5.53 4.07 -11.04
C ILE A 43 -6.91 3.62 -10.57
N GLY A 44 -7.95 4.23 -11.14
CA GLY A 44 -9.33 3.91 -10.81
C GLY A 44 -9.87 4.79 -9.68
N ASP A 45 -11.13 4.61 -9.38
CA ASP A 45 -11.86 5.45 -8.44
C ASP A 45 -12.22 4.74 -7.13
N SER A 46 -11.64 3.57 -6.87
CA SER A 46 -12.01 2.76 -5.71
C SER A 46 -11.77 3.45 -4.37
N MET A 47 -10.84 4.40 -4.32
CA MET A 47 -10.52 5.15 -3.10
C MET A 47 -11.07 6.58 -3.13
N THR A 48 -11.88 6.92 -4.13
CA THR A 48 -12.55 8.23 -4.22
C THR A 48 -13.85 8.20 -3.44
N CYS A 49 -14.04 9.15 -2.55
CA CYS A 49 -15.26 9.24 -1.74
C CYS A 49 -15.63 10.69 -1.42
N SER A 50 -16.79 10.88 -0.80
CA SER A 50 -17.29 12.21 -0.45
C SER A 50 -16.54 12.87 0.70
N ASP A 51 -15.89 12.08 1.55
CA ASP A 51 -15.03 12.60 2.62
C ASP A 51 -13.69 13.03 2.03
N LEU A 52 -13.55 14.33 1.77
CA LEU A 52 -12.36 14.88 1.14
C LEU A 52 -11.10 14.77 1.99
N THR A 53 -11.23 14.49 3.30
CA THR A 53 -10.07 14.33 4.18
C THR A 53 -9.35 13.00 3.95
N LYS A 54 -10.02 12.00 3.39
CA LYS A 54 -9.43 10.68 3.13
C LYS A 54 -9.52 10.23 1.68
N SER A 55 -10.30 10.92 0.84
CA SER A 55 -10.48 10.53 -0.56
C SER A 55 -9.17 10.57 -1.33
N ILE A 56 -8.93 9.53 -2.13
CA ILE A 56 -7.79 9.47 -3.05
C ILE A 56 -8.35 9.49 -4.47
N PRO A 57 -8.30 10.64 -5.16
CA PRO A 57 -8.85 10.75 -6.50
C PRO A 57 -8.11 9.88 -7.52
N ASN A 58 -8.83 9.43 -8.54
CA ASN A 58 -8.23 8.71 -9.65
C ASN A 58 -7.10 9.52 -10.28
N GLY A 59 -5.98 8.85 -10.53
CA GLY A 59 -4.81 9.49 -11.14
C GLY A 59 -3.96 10.29 -10.17
N SER A 60 -4.26 10.25 -8.87
CA SER A 60 -3.41 10.88 -7.85
C SER A 60 -2.07 10.18 -7.76
N LYS A 61 -1.05 10.93 -7.35
CA LYS A 61 0.24 10.35 -6.95
C LYS A 61 0.27 10.27 -5.43
N VAL A 62 0.74 9.15 -4.92
CA VAL A 62 0.85 8.91 -3.48
C VAL A 62 2.28 8.62 -3.10
N LEU A 63 2.70 9.18 -1.97
CA LEU A 63 3.98 8.86 -1.36
C LEU A 63 3.77 7.66 -0.45
N VAL A 64 4.58 6.63 -0.63
CA VAL A 64 4.47 5.38 0.12
C VAL A 64 5.82 4.94 0.65
N TYR A 65 5.82 4.15 1.72
CA TYR A 65 7.01 3.47 2.19
C TYR A 65 6.70 2.01 2.52
N ASP A 66 7.75 1.18 2.44
CA ASP A 66 7.64 -0.26 2.66
C ASP A 66 7.48 -0.55 4.14
N LEU A 67 6.41 -1.24 4.51
CA LEU A 67 6.19 -1.69 5.88
C LEU A 67 7.12 -2.82 6.28
N GLN A 68 7.86 -3.41 5.32
CA GLN A 68 8.80 -4.50 5.56
C GLN A 68 8.16 -5.74 6.18
N ILE A 69 6.89 -5.98 5.85
CA ILE A 69 6.18 -7.19 6.29
C ILE A 69 6.63 -8.35 5.43
N ASN A 70 7.03 -9.45 6.06
CA ASN A 70 7.40 -10.66 5.34
C ASN A 70 6.14 -11.44 4.94
N CYS A 71 5.63 -11.14 3.77
CA CYS A 71 4.39 -11.72 3.26
C CYS A 71 4.52 -13.20 2.86
N ASN A 72 5.74 -13.73 2.82
CA ASN A 72 5.95 -15.16 2.53
C ASN A 72 5.82 -16.05 3.75
N THR A 73 5.80 -15.46 4.93
CA THR A 73 5.71 -16.21 6.17
C THR A 73 4.35 -15.98 6.79
N VAL A 74 3.51 -17.01 6.76
CA VAL A 74 2.18 -16.94 7.38
C VAL A 74 2.35 -17.33 8.84
N LEU A 75 2.73 -16.37 9.67
CA LEU A 75 2.81 -16.53 11.11
C LEU A 75 1.73 -15.64 11.76
N ASP A 76 1.15 -16.12 12.82
CA ASP A 76 0.07 -15.40 13.51
C ASP A 76 0.43 -13.97 13.88
N ASN A 77 1.70 -13.72 14.22
CA ASN A 77 2.15 -12.39 14.62
C ASN A 77 2.31 -11.41 13.45
N VAL A 78 2.36 -11.87 12.22
CA VAL A 78 2.46 -10.99 11.04
C VAL A 78 1.21 -10.11 10.92
N TRP A 79 0.06 -10.69 11.23
CA TRP A 79 -1.22 -9.99 11.14
C TRP A 79 -1.29 -8.74 12.01
N HIS A 80 -0.61 -8.76 13.16
CA HIS A 80 -0.60 -7.62 14.08
C HIS A 80 0.23 -6.44 13.57
N GLN A 81 1.07 -6.67 12.58
CA GLN A 81 1.93 -5.64 12.01
C GLN A 81 1.26 -4.88 10.87
N ILE A 82 0.12 -5.35 10.41
CA ILE A 82 -0.59 -4.74 9.29
C ILE A 82 -1.57 -3.70 9.82
N PRO A 83 -1.41 -2.41 9.44
CA PRO A 83 -2.39 -1.39 9.81
C PRO A 83 -3.74 -1.71 9.17
N THR A 84 -4.80 -1.58 9.96
CA THR A 84 -6.17 -1.73 9.46
C THR A 84 -6.82 -0.36 9.28
N LYS A 85 -7.71 -0.25 8.29
CA LYS A 85 -8.47 0.97 8.01
C LYS A 85 -7.64 2.17 7.54
N GLU A 86 -6.38 1.96 7.24
CA GLU A 86 -5.51 2.98 6.66
C GLU A 86 -5.21 2.63 5.21
N PRO A 87 -5.02 3.64 4.33
CA PRO A 87 -4.74 3.36 2.93
C PRO A 87 -3.37 2.70 2.77
N LEU A 88 -3.37 1.60 2.05
CA LEU A 88 -2.20 0.80 1.75
C LEU A 88 -2.09 0.60 0.25
N LEU A 89 -0.87 0.50 -0.23
CA LEU A 89 -0.61 0.02 -1.58
C LEU A 89 -0.19 -1.44 -1.48
N ILE A 90 -0.97 -2.32 -2.09
CA ILE A 90 -0.80 -3.77 -1.98
C ILE A 90 -0.42 -4.33 -3.33
N ILE A 91 0.69 -5.03 -3.38
CA ILE A 91 1.21 -5.65 -4.58
C ILE A 91 1.22 -7.15 -4.38
N GLY A 92 0.83 -7.88 -5.41
CA GLY A 92 0.82 -9.32 -5.33
C GLY A 92 0.64 -10.01 -6.67
N LYS A 93 0.45 -11.32 -6.58
CA LYS A 93 0.15 -12.20 -7.71
C LYS A 93 -0.96 -13.15 -7.33
N THR A 94 -1.88 -13.39 -8.24
CA THR A 94 -2.89 -14.42 -8.08
C THR A 94 -2.26 -15.82 -8.20
N ASN A 95 -3.03 -16.85 -7.91
CA ASN A 95 -2.57 -18.24 -8.07
C ASN A 95 -2.31 -18.61 -9.54
N THR A 96 -2.81 -17.84 -10.49
CA THR A 96 -2.53 -18.02 -11.92
C THR A 96 -1.32 -17.23 -12.40
N GLY A 97 -0.64 -16.51 -11.49
CA GLY A 97 0.54 -15.70 -11.81
C GLY A 97 0.22 -14.29 -12.32
N LYS A 98 -1.03 -13.88 -12.31
CA LYS A 98 -1.41 -12.54 -12.72
C LYS A 98 -1.01 -11.53 -11.63
N GLU A 99 -0.18 -10.57 -12.00
CA GLU A 99 0.25 -9.51 -11.09
C GLU A 99 -0.88 -8.49 -10.89
N PHE A 100 -0.95 -7.95 -9.67
CA PHE A 100 -1.85 -6.85 -9.36
C PHE A 100 -1.18 -5.86 -8.41
N PHE A 101 -1.63 -4.61 -8.49
CA PHE A 101 -1.38 -3.63 -7.45
C PHE A 101 -2.67 -2.83 -7.23
N VAL A 102 -2.98 -2.60 -5.98
CA VAL A 102 -4.21 -1.89 -5.62
C VAL A 102 -3.95 -0.98 -4.43
N CYS A 103 -4.61 0.16 -4.41
CA CYS A 103 -4.66 1.04 -3.24
C CYS A 103 -5.98 0.77 -2.52
N LYS A 104 -5.91 0.20 -1.34
CA LYS A 104 -7.06 -0.23 -0.55
C LYS A 104 -6.75 -0.13 0.93
N THR A 105 -7.78 -0.21 1.75
CA THR A 105 -7.58 -0.48 3.18
C THR A 105 -7.78 -1.95 3.46
N ILE A 106 -7.18 -2.44 4.53
CA ILE A 106 -7.50 -3.75 5.07
C ILE A 106 -8.50 -3.53 6.20
N SER A 107 -9.73 -4.01 6.03
CA SER A 107 -10.76 -3.83 7.04
C SER A 107 -10.72 -4.91 8.11
N SER A 108 -10.32 -6.11 7.74
CA SER A 108 -10.19 -7.21 8.69
C SER A 108 -9.22 -8.26 8.16
N VAL A 109 -8.72 -9.06 9.09
CA VAL A 109 -7.80 -10.17 8.82
C VAL A 109 -8.40 -11.45 9.38
N ASP A 110 -8.47 -12.48 8.55
CA ASP A 110 -8.88 -13.81 8.96
C ASP A 110 -7.64 -14.71 9.05
N ALA A 111 -7.07 -14.79 10.25
CA ALA A 111 -5.84 -15.55 10.46
C ALA A 111 -6.07 -17.07 10.33
N VAL A 112 -7.29 -17.53 10.57
CA VAL A 112 -7.64 -18.96 10.46
C VAL A 112 -7.60 -19.40 9.00
N ASN A 113 -8.15 -18.60 8.10
CA ASN A 113 -8.22 -18.91 6.68
C ASN A 113 -7.12 -18.22 5.86
N ASN A 114 -6.22 -17.50 6.50
CA ASN A 114 -5.12 -16.78 5.85
C ASN A 114 -5.58 -15.84 4.74
N CYS A 115 -6.62 -15.07 5.03
CA CYS A 115 -7.21 -14.12 4.10
C CYS A 115 -7.28 -12.73 4.70
N VAL A 116 -7.31 -11.72 3.83
CA VAL A 116 -7.56 -10.34 4.21
C VAL A 116 -8.76 -9.80 3.44
N LEU A 117 -9.55 -8.97 4.10
CA LEU A 117 -10.66 -8.28 3.47
C LEU A 117 -10.21 -6.88 3.06
N LEU A 118 -10.13 -6.65 1.75
CA LEU A 118 -9.79 -5.35 1.20
C LEU A 118 -11.04 -4.50 1.04
N HIS A 119 -10.93 -3.27 1.52
CA HIS A 119 -12.03 -2.31 1.51
C HIS A 119 -11.68 -1.08 0.67
N SER A 120 -12.63 -0.63 -0.13
CA SER A 120 -12.53 0.60 -0.92
C SER A 120 -13.26 1.73 -0.23
N TYR A 121 -12.69 2.94 -0.24
CA TYR A 121 -13.40 4.11 0.29
C TYR A 121 -14.64 4.46 -0.53
N ASN A 122 -14.62 4.14 -1.82
CA ASN A 122 -15.77 4.37 -2.69
C ASN A 122 -16.84 3.31 -2.41
N PRO A 123 -18.04 3.70 -1.92
CA PRO A 123 -19.06 2.73 -1.57
C PRO A 123 -19.66 1.99 -2.78
N MET A 124 -19.37 2.44 -3.99
CA MET A 124 -19.78 1.74 -5.21
C MET A 124 -18.95 0.48 -5.48
N HIS A 125 -17.80 0.33 -4.81
CA HIS A 125 -16.94 -0.84 -4.93
C HIS A 125 -17.16 -1.79 -3.77
N GLN A 126 -17.31 -3.08 -4.08
CA GLN A 126 -17.48 -4.11 -3.06
C GLN A 126 -16.14 -4.47 -2.42
N ASP A 127 -16.22 -4.92 -1.16
CA ASP A 127 -15.07 -5.47 -0.48
C ASP A 127 -14.63 -6.78 -1.15
N ASN A 128 -13.33 -7.01 -1.16
CA ASN A 128 -12.74 -8.21 -1.77
C ASN A 128 -11.97 -9.00 -0.72
N LEU A 129 -12.26 -10.29 -0.63
CA LEU A 129 -11.50 -11.21 0.21
C LEU A 129 -10.40 -11.82 -0.64
N ILE A 130 -9.14 -11.66 -0.23
CA ILE A 130 -8.01 -12.24 -0.95
C ILE A 130 -7.14 -13.08 -0.02
N PRO A 131 -6.54 -14.17 -0.54
CA PRO A 131 -5.58 -14.94 0.23
C PRO A 131 -4.33 -14.10 0.56
N PHE A 132 -3.82 -14.25 1.77
CA PHE A 132 -2.63 -13.51 2.18
C PHE A 132 -1.39 -13.90 1.37
N ASP A 133 -1.28 -15.15 0.97
CA ASP A 133 -0.14 -15.63 0.18
C ASP A 133 -0.09 -15.07 -1.25
N TRP A 134 -1.15 -14.40 -1.71
CA TRP A 134 -1.08 -13.64 -2.95
C TRP A 134 -0.29 -12.34 -2.79
N ILE A 135 -0.17 -11.83 -1.57
CA ILE A 135 0.46 -10.53 -1.32
C ILE A 135 1.96 -10.70 -1.25
N THR A 136 2.68 -9.90 -2.04
CA THR A 136 4.14 -9.89 -2.02
C THR A 136 4.71 -8.71 -1.26
N ASN A 137 4.05 -7.56 -1.32
CA ASN A 137 4.51 -6.33 -0.67
C ASN A 137 3.33 -5.51 -0.19
N ILE A 138 3.51 -4.88 0.96
CA ILE A 138 2.55 -3.90 1.49
C ILE A 138 3.30 -2.61 1.80
N TYR A 139 2.82 -1.51 1.21
CA TYR A 139 3.36 -0.18 1.42
C TYR A 139 2.31 0.69 2.06
N LYS A 140 2.73 1.54 2.99
CA LYS A 140 1.82 2.49 3.62
C LYS A 140 1.77 3.78 2.82
N VAL A 141 0.56 4.24 2.51
CA VAL A 141 0.34 5.54 1.90
C VAL A 141 0.46 6.61 2.99
N VAL A 142 1.36 7.55 2.78
CA VAL A 142 1.65 8.60 3.74
C VAL A 142 0.99 9.90 3.36
N GLN A 143 0.99 10.21 2.06
CA GLN A 143 0.47 11.47 1.57
C GLN A 143 0.04 11.36 0.11
N ILE A 144 -1.01 12.10 -0.22
CA ILE A 144 -1.42 12.35 -1.60
C ILE A 144 -0.69 13.61 -2.06
N LEU A 145 -0.11 13.54 -3.24
CA LEU A 145 0.73 14.61 -3.77
C LEU A 145 0.00 15.43 -4.83
#